data_72ff6761ede2b56f57f88aad93f4115b
#
_entry.id   72ff6761ede2b56f57f88aad93f4115b
#
_cell.length_a   1.000
_cell.length_b   1.000
_cell.length_c   1.000
_cell.angle_alpha   90.00
_cell.angle_beta   90.00
_cell.angle_gamma   90.00
#
_symmetry.space_group_name_H-M   'P 1'
#
loop_
_entity.id
_entity.type
_entity.pdbx_description
1 polymer ?
#
loop_
_entity_poly.entity_id
_entity_poly.type
_entity_poly.pdbx_seq_one_letter_code
_entity_poly.pdbx_strand_id
1 'polypeptide(L)'
;MPLILTIVMVLLVAAGVGGYFLFSGDSADSGAARPANALSRKWEAASPASERAGQNENGLRSMWFNNDDIIYGDGEGVRAYNRKTGKKKWTVKTPKGAGEVCAMSAEPSDDGVGAVVFDAGGDDCSYLSVVDTDTGRTLWSKNLQDGHGAEHQPRVVVNSKVVAVTIGQTYAGFSVGRGARVWELTARGHECTNSVGLSPQYLAVVSDCSDAKPQKQLSLQDLEYDSIHSTVTGEDHAIVRTLSDWPLTLLTESGSTADPVHYIQTYTDKGKPDHTIQLSGELKDLKFEPRNTYVDEDEQILVAGYGATNGLAAMDMKTGKLLWKKRGSAAIAGVNNQGLMIVTDSPDSGASAVKELVVSVGLRDGKEKVKGTLYEKEHNLPAPSDMSVALDRDNMLFIQSERLTDNRPGVQAFEVPFA
;
A
#
# COMPACT_ATOMS: atom_id res chain seq x y z
N MET A 1 -46.74 -28.49 26.37
CA MET A 1 -46.54 -28.27 24.94
C MET A 1 -45.84 -26.95 24.56
N PRO A 2 -45.07 -26.22 25.41
CA PRO A 2 -44.29 -25.06 24.96
C PRO A 2 -42.83 -25.38 24.59
N LEU A 3 -42.32 -26.57 24.95
CA LEU A 3 -40.88 -26.86 24.76
C LEU A 3 -40.48 -27.24 23.32
N ILE A 4 -41.45 -27.74 22.53
CA ILE A 4 -41.20 -28.19 21.15
C ILE A 4 -41.15 -27.01 20.17
N LEU A 5 -41.89 -25.91 20.44
CA LEU A 5 -41.92 -24.73 19.60
C LEU A 5 -40.60 -23.93 19.66
N THR A 6 -39.93 -23.94 20.80
CA THR A 6 -38.67 -23.21 21.02
C THR A 6 -37.49 -23.87 20.30
N ILE A 7 -37.49 -25.21 20.22
CA ILE A 7 -36.43 -25.99 19.54
C ILE A 7 -36.54 -25.83 18.01
N VAL A 8 -37.75 -25.73 17.47
CA VAL A 8 -37.96 -25.51 16.02
C VAL A 8 -37.53 -24.10 15.59
N MET A 9 -37.74 -23.09 16.44
CA MET A 9 -37.27 -21.70 16.12
C MET A 9 -35.76 -21.56 16.18
N VAL A 10 -35.08 -22.21 17.10
CA VAL A 10 -33.62 -22.19 17.21
C VAL A 10 -32.96 -22.92 16.02
N LEU A 11 -33.57 -23.98 15.52
CA LEU A 11 -33.09 -24.71 14.34
C LEU A 11 -33.33 -23.94 13.03
N LEU A 12 -34.38 -23.13 12.94
CA LEU A 12 -34.64 -22.29 11.77
C LEU A 12 -33.68 -21.07 11.70
N VAL A 13 -33.26 -20.51 12.83
CA VAL A 13 -32.29 -19.43 12.88
C VAL A 13 -30.88 -19.97 12.58
N ALA A 14 -30.52 -21.16 13.06
CA ALA A 14 -29.25 -21.81 12.75
C ALA A 14 -29.13 -22.24 11.26
N ALA A 15 -30.24 -22.62 10.63
CA ALA A 15 -30.30 -22.93 9.20
C ALA A 15 -30.29 -21.67 8.32
N GLY A 16 -30.82 -20.56 8.83
CA GLY A 16 -30.85 -19.27 8.09
C GLY A 16 -29.49 -18.59 7.99
N VAL A 17 -28.60 -18.74 8.99
CA VAL A 17 -27.26 -18.14 9.00
C VAL A 17 -26.23 -19.04 8.30
N GLY A 18 -26.43 -20.37 8.33
CA GLY A 18 -25.57 -21.33 7.61
C GLY A 18 -25.90 -21.50 6.13
N GLY A 19 -27.14 -21.16 5.72
CA GLY A 19 -27.62 -21.33 4.35
C GLY A 19 -27.22 -20.22 3.38
N TYR A 20 -26.76 -19.07 3.88
CA TYR A 20 -26.36 -17.96 3.02
C TYR A 20 -25.02 -18.18 2.30
N PHE A 21 -24.24 -19.17 2.76
CA PHE A 21 -22.94 -19.50 2.16
C PHE A 21 -22.99 -20.64 1.12
N LEU A 22 -24.12 -21.27 0.90
CA LEU A 22 -24.22 -22.45 0.02
C LEU A 22 -25.08 -22.28 -1.22
N PHE A 23 -25.74 -21.13 -1.40
CA PHE A 23 -26.59 -20.87 -2.57
C PHE A 23 -26.40 -19.47 -3.15
N SER A 24 -25.19 -19.09 -3.54
CA SER A 24 -25.05 -18.20 -4.69
C SER A 24 -25.05 -19.11 -5.92
N GLY A 25 -26.24 -19.65 -6.20
CA GLY A 25 -26.48 -20.41 -7.41
C GLY A 25 -26.28 -19.53 -8.62
N ASP A 26 -25.58 -20.05 -9.61
CA ASP A 26 -25.45 -19.56 -10.96
C ASP A 26 -26.80 -19.04 -11.50
N SER A 27 -27.00 -17.74 -11.48
CA SER A 27 -27.99 -17.12 -12.34
C SER A 27 -27.40 -17.16 -13.76
N ALA A 28 -27.86 -18.13 -14.55
CA ALA A 28 -27.57 -18.20 -15.96
C ALA A 28 -28.12 -16.93 -16.63
N ASP A 29 -27.27 -15.92 -16.75
CA ASP A 29 -27.55 -14.74 -17.56
C ASP A 29 -26.95 -14.94 -18.96
N SER A 30 -27.82 -14.88 -19.92
CA SER A 30 -27.59 -15.14 -21.34
C SER A 30 -26.69 -14.08 -21.94
N GLY A 31 -25.48 -14.45 -22.40
CA GLY A 31 -24.87 -13.62 -23.41
C GLY A 31 -23.36 -13.73 -23.69
N ALA A 32 -22.50 -14.00 -22.74
CA ALA A 32 -21.08 -14.19 -23.06
C ALA A 32 -20.55 -15.45 -22.36
N ALA A 33 -19.96 -16.36 -23.14
CA ALA A 33 -19.34 -17.55 -22.59
C ALA A 33 -18.19 -17.15 -21.67
N ARG A 34 -18.11 -17.78 -20.47
CA ARG A 34 -16.99 -17.61 -19.54
C ARG A 34 -15.69 -17.95 -20.25
N PRO A 35 -14.65 -17.09 -20.22
CA PRO A 35 -13.35 -17.40 -20.82
C PRO A 35 -12.75 -18.69 -20.25
N ALA A 36 -12.10 -19.48 -21.08
CA ALA A 36 -11.49 -20.75 -20.67
C ALA A 36 -10.40 -20.58 -19.60
N ASN A 37 -9.76 -19.40 -19.55
CA ASN A 37 -8.73 -19.01 -18.58
C ASN A 37 -9.26 -18.09 -17.48
N ALA A 38 -10.58 -18.02 -17.29
CA ALA A 38 -11.16 -17.22 -16.22
C ALA A 38 -10.75 -17.76 -14.84
N LEU A 39 -10.19 -16.88 -14.01
CA LEU A 39 -9.81 -17.20 -12.64
C LEU A 39 -11.07 -17.47 -11.80
N SER A 40 -10.97 -18.44 -10.90
CA SER A 40 -12.05 -18.75 -9.98
C SER A 40 -11.83 -17.99 -8.68
N ARG A 41 -12.86 -17.22 -8.28
CA ARG A 41 -12.88 -16.61 -6.95
C ARG A 41 -12.98 -17.72 -5.90
N LYS A 42 -12.06 -17.74 -4.95
CA LYS A 42 -12.05 -18.69 -3.84
C LYS A 42 -12.97 -18.26 -2.72
N TRP A 43 -12.92 -16.99 -2.39
CA TRP A 43 -13.78 -16.38 -1.39
C TRP A 43 -13.83 -14.86 -1.56
N GLU A 44 -14.77 -14.23 -0.86
CA GLU A 44 -14.85 -12.78 -0.72
C GLU A 44 -15.22 -12.41 0.72
N ALA A 45 -14.79 -11.25 1.15
CA ALA A 45 -15.22 -10.64 2.40
C ALA A 45 -16.11 -9.43 2.09
N ALA A 46 -17.21 -9.32 2.83
CA ALA A 46 -18.13 -8.18 2.67
C ALA A 46 -17.45 -6.88 3.09
N SER A 47 -17.76 -5.80 2.38
CA SER A 47 -17.46 -4.45 2.80
C SER A 47 -18.30 -4.07 4.02
N PRO A 48 -17.76 -3.32 5.00
CA PRO A 48 -18.56 -2.80 6.10
C PRO A 48 -19.59 -1.78 5.60
N ALA A 49 -20.79 -1.79 6.17
CA ALA A 49 -21.90 -0.92 5.77
C ALA A 49 -21.68 0.57 6.08
N SER A 50 -20.68 0.89 6.90
CA SER A 50 -20.39 2.25 7.39
C SER A 50 -19.43 3.04 6.50
N GLU A 51 -18.96 2.47 5.38
CA GLU A 51 -17.97 3.17 4.57
C GLU A 51 -18.56 4.36 3.84
N ARG A 52 -18.06 5.52 4.20
CA ARG A 52 -18.30 6.74 3.44
C ARG A 52 -17.60 6.62 2.09
N ALA A 53 -18.40 6.53 1.06
CA ALA A 53 -17.91 6.62 -0.31
C ALA A 53 -17.09 7.92 -0.46
N GLY A 54 -15.79 7.81 -0.71
CA GLY A 54 -15.15 8.84 -1.51
C GLY A 54 -14.16 9.78 -0.89
N GLN A 55 -13.51 9.52 0.24
CA GLN A 55 -12.59 10.52 0.77
C GLN A 55 -11.12 10.13 1.00
N ASN A 56 -10.69 8.92 0.72
CA ASN A 56 -9.26 8.62 0.73
C ASN A 56 -8.74 8.35 -0.68
N GLU A 57 -8.55 9.41 -1.45
CA GLU A 57 -7.97 9.35 -2.81
C GLU A 57 -6.50 8.88 -2.85
N ASN A 58 -5.90 8.62 -1.69
CA ASN A 58 -4.46 8.35 -1.58
C ASN A 58 -4.14 7.01 -0.94
N GLY A 59 -4.90 5.99 -1.26
CA GLY A 59 -4.60 4.55 -1.09
C GLY A 59 -3.34 4.13 -0.31
N LEU A 60 -3.16 4.61 0.93
CA LEU A 60 -2.08 4.18 1.82
C LEU A 60 -2.48 2.97 2.68
N ARG A 61 -3.60 2.32 2.31
CA ARG A 61 -4.04 1.09 2.97
C ARG A 61 -3.31 -0.08 2.35
N SER A 62 -2.37 -0.63 3.09
CA SER A 62 -1.62 -1.81 2.66
C SER A 62 -2.39 -3.08 2.98
N MET A 63 -2.10 -4.14 2.24
CA MET A 63 -2.49 -5.50 2.60
C MET A 63 -1.28 -6.21 3.21
N TRP A 64 -1.39 -6.66 4.45
CA TRP A 64 -0.35 -7.42 5.11
C TRP A 64 -0.60 -8.91 5.01
N PHE A 65 0.47 -9.66 4.97
CA PHE A 65 0.45 -11.11 5.03
C PHE A 65 1.24 -11.59 6.24
N ASN A 66 0.65 -12.51 6.99
CA ASN A 66 1.40 -13.39 7.86
C ASN A 66 1.34 -14.82 7.30
N ASN A 67 1.75 -15.84 8.08
CA ASN A 67 1.82 -17.21 7.59
C ASN A 67 0.51 -17.73 6.97
N ASP A 68 -0.64 -17.43 7.58
CA ASP A 68 -1.94 -17.99 7.19
C ASP A 68 -2.99 -16.95 6.81
N ASP A 69 -2.75 -15.69 7.08
CA ASP A 69 -3.76 -14.66 7.01
C ASP A 69 -3.41 -13.53 6.04
N ILE A 70 -4.45 -12.93 5.49
CA ILE A 70 -4.42 -11.60 4.90
C ILE A 70 -5.06 -10.62 5.87
N ILE A 71 -4.43 -9.47 6.03
CA ILE A 71 -4.82 -8.42 6.95
C ILE A 71 -4.94 -7.12 6.15
N TYR A 72 -6.05 -6.44 6.30
CA TYR A 72 -6.28 -5.17 5.61
C TYR A 72 -7.09 -4.20 6.48
N GLY A 73 -6.95 -2.90 6.17
CA GLY A 73 -7.69 -1.83 6.82
C GLY A 73 -8.92 -1.39 6.02
N ASP A 74 -9.98 -1.02 6.73
CA ASP A 74 -11.20 -0.45 6.15
C ASP A 74 -11.77 0.67 7.05
N GLY A 75 -12.96 1.18 6.73
CA GLY A 75 -13.62 2.23 7.51
C GLY A 75 -13.98 1.86 8.96
N GLU A 76 -13.97 0.59 9.33
CA GLU A 76 -14.30 0.12 10.68
C GLU A 76 -13.09 -0.39 11.46
N GLY A 77 -11.90 -0.43 10.84
CA GLY A 77 -10.67 -0.85 11.49
C GLY A 77 -9.80 -1.79 10.65
N VAL A 78 -9.07 -2.67 11.32
CA VAL A 78 -8.18 -3.65 10.67
C VAL A 78 -8.72 -5.05 10.88
N ARG A 79 -8.73 -5.85 9.83
CA ARG A 79 -9.31 -7.20 9.84
C ARG A 79 -8.36 -8.22 9.28
N ALA A 80 -8.38 -9.41 9.88
CA ALA A 80 -7.66 -10.57 9.37
C ALA A 80 -8.61 -11.67 8.93
N TYR A 81 -8.27 -12.27 7.80
CA TYR A 81 -8.96 -13.43 7.26
C TYR A 81 -7.93 -14.50 6.90
N ASN A 82 -8.29 -15.76 7.14
CA ASN A 82 -7.49 -16.85 6.64
C ASN A 82 -7.43 -16.77 5.11
N ARG A 83 -6.23 -16.62 4.55
CA ARG A 83 -6.03 -16.34 3.12
C ARG A 83 -6.54 -17.43 2.17
N LYS A 84 -6.62 -18.69 2.62
CA LYS A 84 -7.11 -19.82 1.80
C LYS A 84 -8.63 -19.98 1.86
N THR A 85 -9.23 -19.71 3.03
CA THR A 85 -10.65 -20.02 3.27
C THR A 85 -11.56 -18.80 3.38
N GLY A 86 -11.00 -17.59 3.50
CA GLY A 86 -11.77 -16.38 3.77
C GLY A 86 -12.41 -16.33 5.16
N LYS A 87 -12.08 -17.28 6.03
CA LYS A 87 -12.64 -17.27 7.40
C LYS A 87 -12.04 -16.13 8.20
N LYS A 88 -12.90 -15.23 8.67
CA LYS A 88 -12.49 -14.13 9.54
C LYS A 88 -11.86 -14.65 10.82
N LYS A 89 -10.71 -14.11 11.19
CA LYS A 89 -9.97 -14.47 12.39
C LYS A 89 -10.16 -13.47 13.52
N TRP A 90 -9.82 -12.21 13.26
CA TRP A 90 -9.93 -11.16 14.25
C TRP A 90 -10.26 -9.80 13.60
N THR A 91 -10.58 -8.84 14.42
CA THR A 91 -10.81 -7.44 14.03
C THR A 91 -10.25 -6.53 15.12
N VAL A 92 -9.40 -5.61 14.74
CA VAL A 92 -9.05 -4.43 15.53
C VAL A 92 -10.02 -3.32 15.16
N LYS A 93 -10.91 -2.99 16.07
CA LYS A 93 -11.83 -1.86 15.88
C LYS A 93 -11.08 -0.55 15.99
N THR A 94 -11.61 0.47 15.35
CA THR A 94 -11.13 1.83 15.54
C THR A 94 -11.10 2.20 17.02
N PRO A 95 -10.04 2.84 17.52
CA PRO A 95 -9.97 3.31 18.89
C PRO A 95 -11.14 4.24 19.22
N LYS A 96 -11.52 4.31 20.50
CA LYS A 96 -12.64 5.17 20.92
C LYS A 96 -12.35 6.63 20.59
N GLY A 97 -13.22 7.24 19.79
CA GLY A 97 -13.09 8.61 19.32
C GLY A 97 -12.26 8.75 18.03
N ALA A 98 -11.73 7.64 17.50
CA ALA A 98 -11.11 7.61 16.18
C ALA A 98 -12.10 7.20 15.09
N GLY A 99 -11.82 7.61 13.88
CA GLY A 99 -12.55 7.27 12.67
C GLY A 99 -11.91 6.12 11.88
N GLU A 100 -11.97 6.21 10.58
CA GLU A 100 -11.47 5.17 9.66
C GLU A 100 -9.94 5.06 9.64
N VAL A 101 -9.44 3.99 9.01
CA VAL A 101 -8.01 3.80 8.75
C VAL A 101 -7.55 4.77 7.67
N CYS A 102 -6.61 5.63 8.00
CA CYS A 102 -5.97 6.57 7.07
C CYS A 102 -4.75 5.98 6.38
N ALA A 103 -3.90 5.30 7.16
CA ALA A 103 -2.67 4.71 6.64
C ALA A 103 -2.29 3.45 7.42
N MET A 104 -1.53 2.59 6.76
CA MET A 104 -0.91 1.41 7.37
C MET A 104 0.56 1.37 6.95
N SER A 105 1.43 0.73 7.76
CA SER A 105 2.79 0.43 7.30
C SER A 105 2.71 -0.43 6.02
N ALA A 106 3.67 -0.27 5.10
CA ALA A 106 3.67 -1.04 3.85
C ALA A 106 3.65 -2.55 4.14
N GLU A 107 4.44 -2.97 5.13
CA GLU A 107 4.55 -4.34 5.62
C GLU A 107 4.57 -4.36 7.15
N PRO A 108 4.26 -5.49 7.80
CA PRO A 108 4.58 -5.71 9.19
C PRO A 108 6.09 -5.87 9.38
N SER A 109 6.57 -5.70 10.61
CA SER A 109 7.93 -6.11 10.97
C SER A 109 8.09 -7.64 10.93
N ASP A 110 9.33 -8.11 10.92
CA ASP A 110 9.66 -9.56 10.99
C ASP A 110 9.08 -10.24 12.24
N ASP A 111 8.89 -9.47 13.32
CA ASP A 111 8.25 -9.93 14.56
C ASP A 111 6.72 -9.95 14.50
N GLY A 112 6.12 -9.71 13.34
CA GLY A 112 4.68 -9.75 13.14
C GLY A 112 3.95 -8.55 13.77
N VAL A 113 4.55 -7.38 13.77
CA VAL A 113 3.93 -6.15 14.27
C VAL A 113 3.65 -5.19 13.13
N GLY A 114 2.42 -4.71 13.04
CA GLY A 114 1.99 -3.70 12.08
C GLY A 114 1.63 -2.37 12.73
N ALA A 115 1.74 -1.29 12.01
CA ALA A 115 1.39 0.05 12.46
C ALA A 115 0.27 0.65 11.61
N VAL A 116 -0.73 1.25 12.27
CA VAL A 116 -1.95 1.78 11.66
C VAL A 116 -2.20 3.18 12.17
N VAL A 117 -2.50 4.10 11.27
CA VAL A 117 -2.94 5.45 11.60
C VAL A 117 -4.44 5.56 11.31
N PHE A 118 -5.19 6.05 12.27
CA PHE A 118 -6.61 6.30 12.18
C PHE A 118 -6.89 7.80 12.18
N ASP A 119 -8.02 8.17 11.60
CA ASP A 119 -8.61 9.49 11.77
C ASP A 119 -8.91 9.75 13.26
N ALA A 120 -8.41 10.84 13.80
CA ALA A 120 -8.69 11.26 15.17
C ALA A 120 -9.96 12.14 15.31
N GLY A 121 -10.70 12.30 14.20
CA GLY A 121 -11.91 13.13 14.06
C GLY A 121 -11.66 14.40 13.26
N GLY A 122 -12.56 14.66 12.30
CA GLY A 122 -12.48 15.85 11.45
C GLY A 122 -11.41 15.79 10.35
N ASP A 123 -11.18 14.60 9.80
CA ASP A 123 -10.17 14.31 8.78
C ASP A 123 -8.71 14.46 9.26
N ASP A 124 -8.50 14.36 10.57
CA ASP A 124 -7.19 14.44 11.22
C ASP A 124 -6.59 13.03 11.43
N CYS A 125 -5.77 12.59 10.52
CA CYS A 125 -5.09 11.29 10.53
C CYS A 125 -3.90 11.26 11.50
N SER A 126 -4.17 11.35 12.81
CA SER A 126 -3.13 11.46 13.85
C SER A 126 -3.19 10.39 14.94
N TYR A 127 -4.13 9.45 14.90
CA TYR A 127 -4.25 8.42 15.92
C TYR A 127 -3.46 7.16 15.54
N LEU A 128 -2.25 7.02 16.07
CA LEU A 128 -1.38 5.86 15.81
C LEU A 128 -1.74 4.68 16.71
N SER A 129 -1.86 3.49 16.13
CA SER A 129 -2.00 2.22 16.84
C SER A 129 -1.00 1.19 16.33
N VAL A 130 -0.47 0.38 17.20
CA VAL A 130 0.44 -0.72 16.88
C VAL A 130 -0.20 -2.04 17.24
N VAL A 131 -0.19 -2.97 16.29
CA VAL A 131 -0.99 -4.19 16.31
C VAL A 131 -0.10 -5.41 16.12
N ASP A 132 -0.29 -6.42 16.96
CA ASP A 132 0.23 -7.76 16.77
C ASP A 132 -0.60 -8.44 15.65
N THR A 133 0.03 -8.78 14.53
CA THR A 133 -0.66 -9.26 13.32
C THR A 133 -1.15 -10.70 13.43
N ASP A 134 -0.64 -11.50 14.36
CA ASP A 134 -1.10 -12.86 14.56
C ASP A 134 -2.42 -12.92 15.35
N THR A 135 -2.54 -12.03 16.34
CA THR A 135 -3.66 -12.05 17.28
C THR A 135 -4.67 -10.92 17.11
N GLY A 136 -4.32 -9.86 16.40
CA GLY A 136 -5.10 -8.62 16.33
C GLY A 136 -5.09 -7.82 17.61
N ARG A 137 -4.19 -8.13 18.55
CA ARG A 137 -4.08 -7.37 19.80
C ARG A 137 -3.40 -6.03 19.55
N THR A 138 -4.05 -4.94 19.94
CA THR A 138 -3.41 -3.64 20.00
C THR A 138 -2.38 -3.65 21.13
N LEU A 139 -1.11 -3.44 20.79
CA LEU A 139 -0.01 -3.36 21.75
C LEU A 139 -0.08 -2.04 22.53
N TRP A 140 -0.28 -0.95 21.80
CA TRP A 140 -0.51 0.38 22.34
C TRP A 140 -1.11 1.31 21.28
N SER A 141 -1.65 2.45 21.71
CA SER A 141 -2.17 3.50 20.84
C SER A 141 -1.85 4.87 21.40
N LYS A 142 -1.70 5.85 20.53
CA LYS A 142 -1.45 7.26 20.87
C LYS A 142 -2.16 8.19 19.90
N ASN A 143 -2.75 9.24 20.43
CA ASN A 143 -3.11 10.40 19.64
C ASN A 143 -1.88 11.32 19.55
N LEU A 144 -1.43 11.57 18.32
CA LEU A 144 -0.25 12.39 18.00
C LEU A 144 -0.65 13.79 17.52
N GLN A 145 -1.91 14.17 17.74
CA GLN A 145 -2.44 15.47 17.34
C GLN A 145 -1.61 16.59 17.96
N ASP A 146 -1.01 17.41 17.11
CA ASP A 146 -0.17 18.55 17.50
C ASP A 146 -0.92 19.90 17.50
N GLY A 147 -2.23 19.88 17.20
CA GLY A 147 -3.08 21.07 17.12
C GLY A 147 -2.97 21.85 15.81
N HIS A 148 -2.17 21.40 14.89
CA HIS A 148 -2.01 22.00 13.57
C HIS A 148 -2.76 21.19 12.52
N GLY A 149 -4.03 21.32 12.39
CA GLY A 149 -4.95 20.57 11.51
C GLY A 149 -4.30 19.83 10.33
N ALA A 150 -4.64 18.58 10.17
CA ALA A 150 -3.96 17.65 9.30
C ALA A 150 -4.32 17.84 7.83
N GLU A 151 -3.61 18.66 7.12
CA GLU A 151 -3.60 18.64 5.63
C GLU A 151 -2.64 17.58 5.06
N HIS A 152 -2.02 16.73 5.90
CA HIS A 152 -0.90 15.89 5.44
C HIS A 152 -1.20 14.41 5.58
N GLN A 153 -0.91 13.68 4.49
CA GLN A 153 -1.00 12.23 4.44
C GLN A 153 0.01 11.62 5.40
N PRO A 154 -0.44 10.88 6.43
CA PRO A 154 0.47 10.25 7.36
C PRO A 154 1.27 9.17 6.63
N ARG A 155 2.55 9.05 6.99
CA ARG A 155 3.38 7.90 6.61
C ARG A 155 3.79 7.19 7.88
N VAL A 156 3.74 5.88 7.84
CA VAL A 156 4.12 5.04 8.98
C VAL A 156 4.89 3.84 8.50
N VAL A 157 5.97 3.53 9.20
CA VAL A 157 6.78 2.32 8.99
C VAL A 157 7.03 1.65 10.33
N VAL A 158 7.33 0.37 10.27
CA VAL A 158 7.65 -0.42 11.46
C VAL A 158 8.79 -1.37 11.14
N ASN A 159 9.74 -1.48 12.08
CA ASN A 159 10.74 -2.52 12.12
C ASN A 159 10.68 -3.27 13.46
N SER A 160 11.63 -4.13 13.76
CA SER A 160 11.64 -4.91 15.01
C SER A 160 11.71 -4.06 16.29
N LYS A 161 12.20 -2.82 16.22
CA LYS A 161 12.46 -1.96 17.39
C LYS A 161 11.61 -0.72 17.45
N VAL A 162 11.34 -0.11 16.28
CA VAL A 162 10.77 1.24 16.16
C VAL A 162 9.58 1.26 15.24
N VAL A 163 8.57 1.99 15.64
CA VAL A 163 7.50 2.50 14.78
C VAL A 163 7.80 3.97 14.51
N ALA A 164 8.07 4.31 13.26
CA ALA A 164 8.35 5.68 12.87
C ALA A 164 7.17 6.27 12.08
N VAL A 165 6.86 7.52 12.35
CA VAL A 165 5.74 8.22 11.72
C VAL A 165 6.14 9.60 11.23
N THR A 166 5.47 10.02 10.16
CA THR A 166 5.40 11.41 9.73
C THR A 166 3.94 11.82 9.67
N ILE A 167 3.51 12.69 10.58
CA ILE A 167 2.14 13.18 10.70
C ILE A 167 2.20 14.69 10.83
N GLY A 168 1.69 15.43 9.84
CA GLY A 168 1.85 16.87 9.81
C GLY A 168 3.31 17.28 9.89
N GLN A 169 3.68 18.04 10.93
CA GLN A 169 5.06 18.42 11.21
C GLN A 169 5.72 17.52 12.28
N THR A 170 5.02 16.51 12.75
CA THR A 170 5.56 15.53 13.71
C THR A 170 6.32 14.44 12.97
N TYR A 171 7.59 14.31 13.24
CA TYR A 171 8.48 13.26 12.77
C TYR A 171 9.07 12.57 13.99
N ALA A 172 8.56 11.39 14.33
CA ALA A 172 8.92 10.74 15.58
C ALA A 172 9.01 9.22 15.46
N GLY A 173 9.86 8.62 16.29
CA GLY A 173 9.97 7.18 16.48
C GLY A 173 9.53 6.77 17.88
N PHE A 174 8.83 5.64 17.94
CA PHE A 174 8.32 5.04 19.16
C PHE A 174 8.78 3.60 19.28
N SER A 175 9.12 3.15 20.49
CA SER A 175 9.45 1.74 20.72
C SER A 175 8.25 0.84 20.43
N VAL A 176 8.45 -0.24 19.68
CA VAL A 176 7.41 -1.21 19.31
C VAL A 176 6.68 -1.75 20.54
N GLY A 177 7.41 -2.16 21.57
CA GLY A 177 6.82 -2.86 22.72
C GLY A 177 6.00 -1.98 23.67
N ARG A 178 6.33 -0.69 23.83
CA ARG A 178 5.74 0.18 24.87
C ARG A 178 5.21 1.51 24.35
N GLY A 179 5.48 1.85 23.09
CA GLY A 179 5.14 3.14 22.52
C GLY A 179 5.85 4.32 23.19
N ALA A 180 6.94 4.08 23.93
CA ALA A 180 7.76 5.16 24.43
C ALA A 180 8.44 5.87 23.24
N ARG A 181 8.39 7.21 23.20
CA ARG A 181 9.11 7.97 22.18
C ARG A 181 10.60 7.75 22.36
N VAL A 182 11.28 7.28 21.31
CA VAL A 182 12.71 7.01 21.30
C VAL A 182 13.49 8.14 20.64
N TRP A 183 12.89 8.79 19.66
CA TRP A 183 13.43 9.99 19.03
C TRP A 183 12.31 10.88 18.49
N GLU A 184 12.65 12.13 18.26
CA GLU A 184 11.83 13.12 17.56
C GLU A 184 12.77 14.02 16.76
N LEU A 185 12.42 14.28 15.51
CA LEU A 185 13.21 15.16 14.68
C LEU A 185 13.11 16.58 15.21
N THR A 186 14.26 17.14 15.59
CA THR A 186 14.37 18.54 15.98
C THR A 186 14.84 19.35 14.77
N ALA A 187 14.16 20.43 14.46
CA ALA A 187 14.60 21.36 13.44
C ALA A 187 16.02 21.88 13.74
N ARG A 188 16.86 21.97 12.70
CA ARG A 188 18.24 22.48 12.84
C ARG A 188 18.33 23.97 13.19
N GLY A 189 17.29 24.73 12.91
CA GLY A 189 17.17 26.17 13.17
C GLY A 189 15.69 26.57 13.28
N HIS A 190 15.43 27.84 13.53
CA HIS A 190 14.07 28.37 13.68
C HIS A 190 13.37 28.58 12.35
N GLU A 191 14.15 28.80 11.28
CA GLU A 191 13.65 29.07 9.93
C GLU A 191 14.03 27.95 8.99
N CYS A 192 13.60 26.72 9.33
CA CYS A 192 13.86 25.52 8.54
C CYS A 192 12.57 24.97 7.93
N THR A 193 12.64 24.60 6.67
CA THR A 193 11.69 23.69 6.03
C THR A 193 12.33 22.31 5.89
N ASN A 194 11.57 21.27 6.21
CA ASN A 194 12.03 19.91 6.11
C ASN A 194 11.20 19.15 5.06
N SER A 195 11.87 18.40 4.19
CA SER A 195 11.25 17.36 3.39
C SER A 195 11.77 16.00 3.85
N VAL A 196 10.89 14.99 3.92
CA VAL A 196 11.17 13.75 4.64
C VAL A 196 10.83 12.53 3.79
N GLY A 197 11.77 11.60 3.74
CA GLY A 197 11.58 10.23 3.27
C GLY A 197 11.64 9.27 4.45
N LEU A 198 10.68 8.35 4.53
CA LEU A 198 10.60 7.38 5.61
C LEU A 198 10.58 5.97 5.03
N SER A 199 11.40 5.10 5.56
CA SER A 199 11.48 3.68 5.26
C SER A 199 11.67 2.88 6.55
N PRO A 200 11.49 1.55 6.56
CA PRO A 200 11.71 0.73 7.75
C PRO A 200 13.10 0.87 8.36
N GLN A 201 14.12 1.14 7.55
CA GLN A 201 15.50 1.26 8.02
C GLN A 201 15.93 2.72 8.23
N TYR A 202 15.50 3.66 7.40
CA TYR A 202 16.03 5.03 7.38
C TYR A 202 14.95 6.10 7.46
N LEU A 203 15.29 7.17 8.17
CA LEU A 203 14.67 8.48 8.04
C LEU A 203 15.64 9.38 7.26
N ALA A 204 15.25 9.78 6.07
CA ALA A 204 15.96 10.75 5.26
C ALA A 204 15.31 12.13 5.43
N VAL A 205 16.09 13.15 5.78
CA VAL A 205 15.59 14.52 5.99
C VAL A 205 16.45 15.49 5.22
N VAL A 206 15.84 16.20 4.29
CA VAL A 206 16.47 17.41 3.71
C VAL A 206 15.93 18.62 4.46
N SER A 207 16.82 19.30 5.17
CA SER A 207 16.53 20.55 5.86
C SER A 207 17.07 21.73 5.06
N ASP A 208 16.22 22.69 4.74
CA ASP A 208 16.57 23.99 4.16
C ASP A 208 16.31 25.08 5.22
N CYS A 209 17.37 25.64 5.75
CA CYS A 209 17.36 26.57 6.88
C CYS A 209 18.02 27.88 6.54
N SER A 210 17.30 29.01 6.58
CA SER A 210 17.89 30.33 6.31
C SER A 210 18.84 30.78 7.43
N ASP A 211 18.62 30.28 8.66
CA ASP A 211 19.36 30.65 9.87
C ASP A 211 20.43 29.64 10.31
N ALA A 212 20.68 28.56 9.54
CA ALA A 212 21.68 27.56 9.86
C ALA A 212 22.74 27.37 8.77
N LYS A 213 23.89 26.82 9.15
CA LYS A 213 24.96 26.45 8.20
C LYS A 213 25.34 24.98 8.37
N PRO A 214 25.44 24.24 7.25
CA PRO A 214 25.09 24.63 5.89
C PRO A 214 23.61 24.95 5.78
N GLN A 215 23.20 25.82 4.87
CA GLN A 215 21.79 26.16 4.69
C GLN A 215 20.98 24.90 4.34
N LYS A 216 21.43 24.13 3.37
CA LYS A 216 20.80 22.89 2.94
C LYS A 216 21.62 21.68 3.34
N GLN A 217 20.96 20.68 3.90
CA GLN A 217 21.59 19.46 4.37
C GLN A 217 20.61 18.28 4.29
N LEU A 218 21.06 17.18 3.67
CA LEU A 218 20.44 15.88 3.83
C LEU A 218 21.06 15.19 5.05
N SER A 219 20.22 14.66 5.92
CA SER A 219 20.61 13.80 7.02
C SER A 219 19.93 12.44 6.86
N LEU A 220 20.68 11.36 6.97
CA LEU A 220 20.16 10.01 7.01
C LEU A 220 20.31 9.48 8.45
N GLN A 221 19.18 9.18 9.09
CA GLN A 221 19.14 8.61 10.43
C GLN A 221 18.75 7.15 10.33
N ASP A 222 19.55 6.28 10.94
CA ASP A 222 19.22 4.88 11.12
C ASP A 222 18.15 4.75 12.20
N LEU A 223 17.01 4.16 11.87
CA LEU A 223 15.87 4.06 12.78
C LEU A 223 16.09 3.01 13.89
N GLU A 224 16.90 1.99 13.61
CA GLU A 224 17.15 0.93 14.59
C GLU A 224 18.12 1.37 15.69
N TYR A 225 19.14 2.15 15.33
CA TYR A 225 20.21 2.55 16.23
C TYR A 225 20.08 3.99 16.76
N ASP A 226 19.03 4.73 16.33
CA ASP A 226 18.81 6.14 16.69
C ASP A 226 20.09 6.97 16.50
N SER A 227 20.74 6.78 15.37
CA SER A 227 22.00 7.44 15.06
C SER A 227 21.95 8.09 13.68
N ILE A 228 22.63 9.23 13.56
CA ILE A 228 22.84 9.84 12.26
C ILE A 228 23.84 8.97 11.49
N HIS A 229 23.37 8.30 10.47
CA HIS A 229 24.18 7.43 9.62
C HIS A 229 25.10 8.25 8.71
N SER A 230 24.58 9.31 8.11
CA SER A 230 25.38 10.24 7.28
C SER A 230 24.74 11.61 7.16
N THR A 231 25.55 12.59 6.77
CA THR A 231 25.10 13.92 6.38
C THR A 231 25.74 14.33 5.07
N VAL A 232 24.94 14.88 4.16
CA VAL A 232 25.39 15.42 2.89
C VAL A 232 25.03 16.89 2.84
N THR A 233 26.04 17.74 2.60
CA THR A 233 25.86 19.20 2.55
C THR A 233 25.65 19.66 1.11
N GLY A 234 24.87 20.73 0.93
CA GLY A 234 24.61 21.31 -0.39
C GLY A 234 23.59 20.51 -1.22
N GLU A 235 22.78 19.67 -0.55
CA GLU A 235 21.66 18.99 -1.20
C GLU A 235 20.56 20.01 -1.53
N ASP A 236 20.30 20.20 -2.83
CA ASP A 236 19.32 21.18 -3.31
C ASP A 236 17.94 20.59 -3.59
N HIS A 237 17.80 19.27 -3.45
CA HIS A 237 16.58 18.56 -3.79
C HIS A 237 15.73 18.29 -2.54
N ALA A 238 14.46 18.66 -2.58
CA ALA A 238 13.49 18.26 -1.57
C ALA A 238 13.09 16.79 -1.78
N ILE A 239 12.86 16.05 -0.70
CA ILE A 239 12.39 14.65 -0.78
C ILE A 239 10.90 14.65 -1.03
N VAL A 240 10.47 13.97 -2.09
CA VAL A 240 9.06 13.67 -2.37
C VAL A 240 8.66 12.36 -1.72
N ARG A 241 9.51 11.31 -1.87
CA ARG A 241 9.21 9.96 -1.37
C ARG A 241 10.46 9.08 -1.29
N THR A 242 10.44 8.11 -0.37
CA THR A 242 11.33 6.95 -0.41
C THR A 242 10.74 5.90 -1.36
N LEU A 243 11.56 5.33 -2.24
CA LEU A 243 11.18 4.30 -3.19
C LEU A 243 11.65 2.91 -2.80
N SER A 244 12.85 2.80 -2.20
CA SER A 244 13.37 1.53 -1.63
C SER A 244 14.33 1.80 -0.48
N ASP A 245 14.56 0.76 0.34
CA ASP A 245 15.50 0.78 1.46
C ASP A 245 16.92 0.43 1.03
N TRP A 246 17.05 -0.49 0.10
CA TRP A 246 18.35 -1.02 -0.29
C TRP A 246 18.50 -1.23 -1.80
N PRO A 247 19.35 -0.46 -2.49
CA PRO A 247 19.97 0.75 -1.95
C PRO A 247 18.91 1.79 -1.61
N LEU A 248 19.16 2.61 -0.60
CA LEU A 248 18.24 3.71 -0.29
C LEU A 248 18.03 4.55 -1.54
N THR A 249 16.80 4.60 -1.99
CA THR A 249 16.42 5.31 -3.21
C THR A 249 15.33 6.33 -2.90
N LEU A 250 15.59 7.57 -3.23
CA LEU A 250 14.68 8.68 -3.01
C LEU A 250 14.18 9.24 -4.35
N LEU A 251 12.89 9.51 -4.41
CA LEU A 251 12.33 10.46 -5.37
C LEU A 251 12.48 11.85 -4.76
N THR A 252 13.17 12.72 -5.47
CA THR A 252 13.41 14.10 -5.04
C THR A 252 12.99 15.09 -6.09
N GLU A 253 12.84 16.35 -5.71
CA GLU A 253 12.52 17.43 -6.62
C GLU A 253 13.35 18.69 -6.34
N SER A 254 13.59 19.47 -7.39
CA SER A 254 14.18 20.81 -7.29
C SER A 254 13.45 21.80 -8.21
N GLY A 255 13.73 23.09 -8.03
CA GLY A 255 13.11 24.14 -8.83
C GLY A 255 11.90 24.78 -8.15
N SER A 256 11.03 25.41 -8.93
CA SER A 256 9.84 26.07 -8.40
C SER A 256 8.70 25.05 -8.20
N THR A 257 7.81 25.31 -7.25
CA THR A 257 6.61 24.51 -7.03
C THR A 257 5.66 24.46 -8.24
N ALA A 258 5.76 25.43 -9.16
CA ALA A 258 4.94 25.46 -10.37
C ALA A 258 5.50 24.58 -11.50
N ASP A 259 6.80 24.30 -11.50
CA ASP A 259 7.46 23.46 -12.51
C ASP A 259 8.65 22.73 -11.85
N PRO A 260 8.37 21.72 -11.02
CA PRO A 260 9.40 20.96 -10.33
C PRO A 260 10.11 20.01 -11.30
N VAL A 261 11.41 19.91 -11.15
CA VAL A 261 12.22 18.88 -11.82
C VAL A 261 12.43 17.73 -10.84
N HIS A 262 12.02 16.54 -11.24
CA HIS A 262 12.15 15.35 -10.41
C HIS A 262 13.42 14.57 -10.72
N TYR A 263 13.92 13.89 -9.70
CA TYR A 263 15.12 13.05 -9.76
C TYR A 263 14.91 11.74 -9.00
N ILE A 264 15.58 10.69 -9.45
CA ILE A 264 15.82 9.48 -8.66
C ILE A 264 17.24 9.57 -8.14
N GLN A 265 17.40 9.54 -6.83
CA GLN A 265 18.71 9.55 -6.16
C GLN A 265 18.89 8.26 -5.38
N THR A 266 20.00 7.56 -5.63
CA THR A 266 20.39 6.37 -4.87
C THR A 266 21.57 6.67 -3.97
N TYR A 267 21.63 5.97 -2.85
CA TYR A 267 22.68 6.14 -1.83
C TYR A 267 23.31 4.80 -1.52
N THR A 268 24.62 4.82 -1.30
CA THR A 268 25.38 3.65 -0.85
C THR A 268 24.98 3.27 0.60
N ASP A 269 25.43 2.09 1.05
CA ASP A 269 25.34 1.62 2.44
C ASP A 269 25.95 2.59 3.47
N LYS A 270 26.81 3.48 3.04
CA LYS A 270 27.42 4.55 3.87
C LYS A 270 26.69 5.89 3.77
N GLY A 271 25.50 5.89 3.15
CA GLY A 271 24.68 7.09 2.97
C GLY A 271 25.32 8.15 2.05
N LYS A 272 26.27 7.76 1.19
CA LYS A 272 26.82 8.66 0.18
C LYS A 272 25.99 8.59 -1.10
N PRO A 273 25.74 9.72 -1.79
CA PRO A 273 25.14 9.69 -3.10
C PRO A 273 25.91 8.76 -4.04
N ASP A 274 25.20 7.87 -4.74
CA ASP A 274 25.75 6.94 -5.72
C ASP A 274 25.36 7.36 -7.13
N HIS A 275 24.05 7.40 -7.42
CA HIS A 275 23.53 7.82 -8.72
C HIS A 275 22.44 8.87 -8.56
N THR A 276 22.40 9.80 -9.52
CA THR A 276 21.33 10.79 -9.64
C THR A 276 20.83 10.80 -11.08
N ILE A 277 19.56 10.48 -11.28
CA ILE A 277 18.92 10.43 -12.59
C ILE A 277 17.85 11.52 -12.65
N GLN A 278 18.03 12.49 -13.53
CA GLN A 278 17.00 13.49 -13.80
C GLN A 278 15.87 12.88 -14.63
N LEU A 279 14.64 13.02 -14.17
CA LEU A 279 13.46 12.58 -14.89
C LEU A 279 13.13 13.58 -16.01
N SER A 280 13.71 13.36 -17.18
CA SER A 280 13.55 14.22 -18.35
C SER A 280 13.11 13.42 -19.58
N GLY A 281 12.69 14.10 -20.64
CA GLY A 281 12.20 13.43 -21.85
C GLY A 281 11.02 12.48 -21.54
N GLU A 282 11.15 11.23 -21.89
CA GLU A 282 10.11 10.20 -21.62
C GLU A 282 9.99 9.84 -20.14
N LEU A 283 11.04 10.02 -19.34
CA LEU A 283 11.03 9.70 -17.91
C LEU A 283 10.16 10.66 -17.09
N LYS A 284 9.87 11.85 -17.58
CA LYS A 284 8.99 12.82 -16.89
C LYS A 284 7.54 12.33 -16.76
N ASP A 285 7.13 11.35 -17.60
CA ASP A 285 5.81 10.78 -17.58
C ASP A 285 5.66 9.63 -16.54
N LEU A 286 6.75 9.31 -15.82
CA LEU A 286 6.71 8.36 -14.70
C LEU A 286 5.92 8.93 -13.52
N LYS A 287 5.11 8.07 -12.88
CA LYS A 287 4.29 8.39 -11.72
C LYS A 287 4.59 7.41 -10.60
N PHE A 288 4.83 7.94 -9.41
CA PHE A 288 5.31 7.15 -8.28
C PHE A 288 4.22 7.01 -7.20
N GLU A 289 3.10 6.43 -7.57
CA GLU A 289 2.06 6.07 -6.61
C GLU A 289 2.40 4.75 -5.92
N PRO A 290 2.09 4.54 -4.62
CA PRO A 290 2.46 3.31 -3.90
C PRO A 290 2.04 2.03 -4.60
N ARG A 291 0.82 2.00 -5.13
CA ARG A 291 0.23 0.84 -5.83
C ARG A 291 0.86 0.52 -7.19
N ASN A 292 1.54 1.48 -7.80
CA ASN A 292 2.11 1.38 -9.14
C ASN A 292 3.62 1.57 -9.14
N THR A 293 4.26 1.48 -7.99
CA THR A 293 5.71 1.62 -7.84
C THR A 293 6.27 0.35 -7.22
N TYR A 294 7.25 -0.23 -7.88
CA TYR A 294 8.00 -1.39 -7.41
C TYR A 294 9.49 -1.19 -7.74
N VAL A 295 10.35 -1.48 -6.80
CA VAL A 295 11.80 -1.50 -6.99
C VAL A 295 12.29 -2.93 -6.80
N ASP A 296 12.96 -3.44 -7.83
CA ASP A 296 13.76 -4.65 -7.71
C ASP A 296 15.17 -4.26 -7.31
N GLU A 297 15.51 -4.57 -6.08
CA GLU A 297 16.78 -4.17 -5.47
C GLU A 297 17.98 -4.92 -6.05
N ASP A 298 17.81 -6.20 -6.37
CA ASP A 298 18.84 -7.05 -6.94
C ASP A 298 19.16 -6.66 -8.40
N GLU A 299 18.13 -6.50 -9.19
CA GLU A 299 18.24 -6.15 -10.60
C GLU A 299 18.44 -4.65 -10.83
N GLN A 300 18.22 -3.82 -9.80
CA GLN A 300 18.24 -2.35 -9.87
C GLN A 300 17.27 -1.80 -10.93
N ILE A 301 16.06 -2.34 -10.94
CA ILE A 301 14.98 -1.94 -11.85
C ILE A 301 13.88 -1.26 -11.06
N LEU A 302 13.47 -0.08 -11.50
CA LEU A 302 12.30 0.63 -11.01
C LEU A 302 11.16 0.46 -12.01
N VAL A 303 10.02 -0.05 -11.55
CA VAL A 303 8.76 -0.03 -12.28
C VAL A 303 7.87 1.04 -11.65
N ALA A 304 7.29 1.90 -12.46
CA ALA A 304 6.42 2.97 -12.02
C ALA A 304 5.21 3.15 -12.95
N GLY A 305 4.20 3.85 -12.46
CA GLY A 305 3.09 4.30 -13.30
C GLY A 305 3.61 5.12 -14.49
N TYR A 306 2.92 5.07 -15.63
CA TYR A 306 3.36 5.78 -16.85
C TYR A 306 2.21 6.39 -17.65
N GLY A 307 2.40 7.66 -18.00
CA GLY A 307 1.51 8.38 -18.90
C GLY A 307 0.12 8.68 -18.30
N ALA A 308 -0.77 9.19 -19.14
CA ALA A 308 -2.12 9.64 -18.72
C ALA A 308 -3.08 8.47 -18.39
N THR A 309 -2.83 7.28 -18.92
CA THR A 309 -3.72 6.12 -18.79
C THR A 309 -3.35 5.19 -17.63
N ASN A 310 -2.48 5.63 -16.71
CA ASN A 310 -1.97 4.83 -15.59
C ASN A 310 -1.38 3.48 -16.03
N GLY A 311 -0.68 3.47 -17.19
CA GLY A 311 0.13 2.34 -17.63
C GLY A 311 1.34 2.14 -16.72
N LEU A 312 2.24 1.26 -17.12
CA LEU A 312 3.50 1.00 -16.41
C LEU A 312 4.70 1.21 -17.32
N ALA A 313 5.82 1.59 -16.73
CA ALA A 313 7.11 1.56 -17.39
C ALA A 313 8.19 1.06 -16.45
N ALA A 314 9.21 0.40 -16.99
CA ALA A 314 10.39 0.03 -16.24
C ALA A 314 11.60 0.83 -16.67
N MET A 315 12.44 1.18 -15.71
CA MET A 315 13.68 1.93 -15.89
C MET A 315 14.82 1.20 -15.18
N ASP A 316 15.97 1.13 -15.82
CA ASP A 316 17.23 0.74 -15.20
C ASP A 316 17.75 1.90 -14.31
N MET A 317 17.88 1.63 -13.02
CA MET A 317 18.21 2.66 -12.01
C MET A 317 19.68 3.07 -12.04
N LYS A 318 20.56 2.31 -12.69
CA LYS A 318 21.98 2.69 -12.86
C LYS A 318 22.18 3.66 -14.00
N THR A 319 21.42 3.48 -15.06
CA THR A 319 21.64 4.22 -16.32
C THR A 319 20.58 5.24 -16.63
N GLY A 320 19.42 5.19 -15.96
CA GLY A 320 18.24 5.99 -16.30
C GLY A 320 17.58 5.57 -17.61
N LYS A 321 17.98 4.42 -18.20
CA LYS A 321 17.41 3.96 -19.47
C LYS A 321 16.03 3.35 -19.25
N LEU A 322 15.06 3.84 -20.01
CA LEU A 322 13.75 3.22 -20.08
C LEU A 322 13.89 1.85 -20.77
N LEU A 323 13.45 0.78 -20.10
CA LEU A 323 13.55 -0.61 -20.57
C LEU A 323 12.34 -0.98 -21.42
N TRP A 324 11.15 -0.73 -20.89
CA TRP A 324 9.89 -1.00 -21.58
C TRP A 324 8.76 -0.09 -21.07
N LYS A 325 7.67 -0.04 -21.84
CA LYS A 325 6.44 0.69 -21.52
C LYS A 325 5.22 -0.18 -21.85
N LYS A 326 4.25 -0.17 -20.95
CA LYS A 326 2.93 -0.79 -21.13
C LYS A 326 1.86 0.30 -21.07
N ARG A 327 0.98 0.32 -22.05
CA ARG A 327 -0.20 1.22 -22.08
C ARG A 327 -1.40 0.54 -21.41
N GLY A 328 -2.40 1.32 -21.04
CA GLY A 328 -3.60 0.85 -20.35
C GLY A 328 -3.42 0.92 -18.83
N SER A 329 -4.54 0.91 -18.11
CA SER A 329 -4.51 0.94 -16.66
C SER A 329 -3.94 -0.37 -16.10
N ALA A 330 -3.09 -0.28 -15.09
CA ALA A 330 -2.50 -1.44 -14.46
C ALA A 330 -2.25 -1.19 -12.96
N ALA A 331 -2.35 -2.26 -12.17
CA ALA A 331 -1.99 -2.28 -10.74
C ALA A 331 -0.98 -3.40 -10.50
N ILE A 332 0.05 -3.13 -9.72
CA ILE A 332 1.11 -4.09 -9.38
C ILE A 332 0.64 -4.95 -8.21
N ALA A 333 0.64 -6.28 -8.39
CA ALA A 333 0.26 -7.22 -7.35
C ALA A 333 1.47 -7.74 -6.54
N GLY A 334 2.66 -7.67 -7.10
CA GLY A 334 3.89 -8.16 -6.47
C GLY A 334 4.79 -8.88 -7.46
N VAL A 335 5.82 -9.54 -6.97
CA VAL A 335 6.78 -10.31 -7.77
C VAL A 335 6.84 -11.75 -7.29
N ASN A 336 6.99 -12.66 -8.21
CA ASN A 336 7.29 -14.05 -7.94
C ASN A 336 8.38 -14.54 -8.92
N ASN A 337 8.67 -15.84 -8.90
CA ASN A 337 9.67 -16.47 -9.80
C ASN A 337 9.33 -16.36 -11.31
N GLN A 338 8.18 -15.85 -11.68
CA GLN A 338 7.74 -15.66 -13.07
C GLN A 338 7.82 -14.20 -13.52
N GLY A 339 8.19 -13.28 -12.64
CA GLY A 339 8.31 -11.86 -12.89
C GLY A 339 7.32 -11.00 -12.09
N LEU A 340 7.13 -9.79 -12.55
CA LEU A 340 6.19 -8.83 -11.98
C LEU A 340 4.76 -9.24 -12.33
N MET A 341 3.94 -9.48 -11.31
CA MET A 341 2.51 -9.77 -11.48
C MET A 341 1.70 -8.50 -11.44
N ILE A 342 0.89 -8.29 -12.46
CA ILE A 342 0.02 -7.12 -12.58
C ILE A 342 -1.42 -7.52 -12.90
N VAL A 343 -2.36 -6.68 -12.51
CA VAL A 343 -3.74 -6.66 -13.01
C VAL A 343 -3.86 -5.49 -13.98
N THR A 344 -4.36 -5.72 -15.18
CA THR A 344 -4.40 -4.71 -16.24
C THR A 344 -5.67 -4.83 -17.09
N ASP A 345 -6.07 -3.74 -17.73
CA ASP A 345 -7.16 -3.75 -18.69
C ASP A 345 -6.89 -4.74 -19.82
N SER A 346 -7.95 -5.41 -20.28
CA SER A 346 -7.89 -6.21 -21.49
C SER A 346 -7.89 -5.31 -22.73
N PRO A 347 -7.02 -5.54 -23.72
CA PRO A 347 -7.03 -4.77 -24.97
C PRO A 347 -8.33 -4.93 -25.76
N ASP A 348 -9.09 -6.00 -25.51
CA ASP A 348 -10.35 -6.31 -26.21
C ASP A 348 -11.60 -5.77 -25.48
N SER A 349 -11.45 -4.86 -24.52
CA SER A 349 -12.51 -4.38 -23.63
C SER A 349 -13.64 -3.55 -24.30
N GLY A 350 -13.67 -3.48 -25.61
CA GLY A 350 -14.62 -2.61 -26.35
C GLY A 350 -16.10 -3.02 -26.33
N ALA A 351 -16.47 -4.26 -25.99
CA ALA A 351 -17.88 -4.70 -25.95
C ALA A 351 -18.15 -5.98 -25.14
N SER A 352 -17.15 -6.64 -24.60
CA SER A 352 -17.33 -7.91 -23.89
C SER A 352 -17.12 -7.74 -22.39
N ALA A 353 -17.72 -8.65 -21.65
CA ALA A 353 -17.71 -8.70 -20.18
C ALA A 353 -16.35 -9.08 -19.56
N VAL A 354 -15.28 -9.16 -20.36
CA VAL A 354 -13.92 -9.41 -19.90
C VAL A 354 -13.18 -8.09 -19.86
N LYS A 355 -12.80 -7.65 -18.68
CA LYS A 355 -12.20 -6.33 -18.52
C LYS A 355 -10.77 -6.37 -18.02
N GLU A 356 -10.41 -7.30 -17.13
CA GLU A 356 -9.09 -7.32 -16.52
C GLU A 356 -8.36 -8.65 -16.78
N LEU A 357 -7.06 -8.54 -17.01
CA LEU A 357 -6.14 -9.63 -17.15
C LEU A 357 -5.16 -9.66 -15.97
N VAL A 358 -4.86 -10.85 -15.50
CA VAL A 358 -3.71 -11.11 -14.64
C VAL A 358 -2.55 -11.53 -15.53
N VAL A 359 -1.47 -10.77 -15.48
CA VAL A 359 -0.33 -10.90 -16.39
C VAL A 359 0.96 -10.96 -15.61
N SER A 360 1.87 -11.87 -15.94
CA SER A 360 3.27 -11.74 -15.52
C SER A 360 4.06 -10.97 -16.57
N VAL A 361 4.93 -10.07 -16.11
CA VAL A 361 5.75 -9.20 -16.96
C VAL A 361 7.21 -9.41 -16.60
N GLY A 362 8.04 -9.69 -17.59
CA GLY A 362 9.48 -9.76 -17.40
C GLY A 362 10.05 -8.39 -17.03
N LEU A 363 10.77 -8.29 -15.89
CA LEU A 363 11.27 -7.02 -15.36
C LEU A 363 12.16 -6.28 -16.37
N ARG A 364 13.07 -6.99 -17.06
CA ARG A 364 14.01 -6.37 -17.99
C ARG A 364 13.48 -6.20 -19.41
N ASP A 365 12.69 -7.13 -19.88
CA ASP A 365 12.29 -7.17 -21.30
C ASP A 365 10.82 -6.84 -21.55
N GLY A 366 10.03 -6.67 -20.50
CA GLY A 366 8.61 -6.35 -20.59
C GLY A 366 7.75 -7.42 -21.24
N LYS A 367 8.27 -8.66 -21.42
CA LYS A 367 7.50 -9.73 -22.04
C LYS A 367 6.35 -10.14 -21.15
N GLU A 368 5.17 -10.15 -21.74
CA GLU A 368 3.93 -10.47 -21.06
C GLU A 368 3.52 -11.92 -21.25
N LYS A 369 3.03 -12.53 -20.18
CA LYS A 369 2.36 -13.83 -20.21
C LYS A 369 1.06 -13.73 -19.43
N VAL A 370 -0.07 -13.91 -20.12
CA VAL A 370 -1.39 -13.94 -19.46
C VAL A 370 -1.49 -15.17 -18.57
N LYS A 371 -1.84 -14.96 -17.32
CA LYS A 371 -2.03 -15.98 -16.29
C LYS A 371 -3.49 -16.32 -16.07
N GLY A 372 -4.36 -15.38 -16.32
CA GLY A 372 -5.79 -15.56 -16.19
C GLY A 372 -6.57 -14.30 -16.50
N THR A 373 -7.87 -14.46 -16.51
CA THR A 373 -8.82 -13.40 -16.78
C THR A 373 -9.72 -13.22 -15.56
N LEU A 374 -9.90 -12.00 -15.13
CA LEU A 374 -10.88 -11.61 -14.11
C LEU A 374 -12.17 -11.20 -14.83
N TYR A 375 -13.25 -11.93 -14.58
CA TYR A 375 -14.50 -11.75 -15.28
C TYR A 375 -15.46 -10.86 -14.47
N GLU A 376 -15.64 -9.61 -14.89
CA GLU A 376 -16.38 -8.57 -14.15
C GLU A 376 -17.80 -8.99 -13.78
N LYS A 377 -18.55 -9.60 -14.71
CA LYS A 377 -19.93 -10.01 -14.45
C LYS A 377 -20.07 -10.96 -13.25
N GLU A 378 -19.03 -11.73 -12.96
CA GLU A 378 -19.03 -12.65 -11.81
C GLU A 378 -18.50 -12.01 -10.54
N HIS A 379 -17.70 -10.93 -10.64
CA HIS A 379 -16.88 -10.50 -9.51
C HIS A 379 -17.08 -9.05 -9.08
N ASN A 380 -17.82 -8.24 -9.85
CA ASN A 380 -18.04 -6.81 -9.54
C ASN A 380 -16.74 -6.07 -9.14
N LEU A 381 -15.71 -6.22 -9.99
CA LEU A 381 -14.39 -5.66 -9.74
C LEU A 381 -14.34 -4.16 -10.06
N PRO A 382 -13.53 -3.37 -9.33
CA PRO A 382 -13.19 -2.02 -9.74
C PRO A 382 -12.25 -2.03 -10.95
N ALA A 383 -12.08 -0.90 -11.62
CA ALA A 383 -11.01 -0.74 -12.61
C ALA A 383 -9.63 -0.90 -11.95
N PRO A 384 -8.57 -1.30 -12.68
CA PRO A 384 -7.22 -1.44 -12.11
C PRO A 384 -6.69 -0.15 -11.44
N SER A 385 -7.16 1.02 -11.89
CA SER A 385 -6.85 2.31 -11.26
C SER A 385 -7.50 2.51 -9.88
N ASP A 386 -8.54 1.74 -9.57
CA ASP A 386 -9.36 1.90 -8.36
C ASP A 386 -9.26 0.66 -7.45
N MET A 387 -8.22 -0.15 -7.62
CA MET A 387 -7.99 -1.34 -6.81
C MET A 387 -6.59 -1.36 -6.19
N SER A 388 -6.50 -1.86 -4.97
CA SER A 388 -5.27 -2.36 -4.38
C SER A 388 -5.20 -3.87 -4.62
N VAL A 389 -4.07 -4.33 -5.11
CA VAL A 389 -3.87 -5.75 -5.42
C VAL A 389 -2.62 -6.25 -4.71
N ALA A 390 -2.65 -7.51 -4.28
CA ALA A 390 -1.49 -8.15 -3.68
C ALA A 390 -1.46 -9.63 -4.03
N LEU A 391 -0.25 -10.15 -4.25
CA LEU A 391 0.00 -11.57 -4.52
C LEU A 391 0.75 -12.17 -3.33
N ASP A 392 0.24 -13.28 -2.79
CA ASP A 392 0.97 -14.00 -1.76
C ASP A 392 1.97 -15.02 -2.34
N ARG A 393 2.77 -15.62 -1.46
CA ARG A 393 3.74 -16.66 -1.83
C ARG A 393 3.14 -17.94 -2.40
N ASP A 394 1.85 -18.19 -2.16
CA ASP A 394 1.13 -19.37 -2.67
C ASP A 394 0.38 -19.05 -3.98
N ASN A 395 0.66 -17.90 -4.62
CA ASN A 395 -0.02 -17.35 -5.80
C ASN A 395 -1.52 -17.09 -5.62
N MET A 396 -1.93 -16.76 -4.43
CA MET A 396 -3.26 -16.20 -4.21
C MET A 396 -3.20 -14.69 -4.49
N LEU A 397 -4.02 -14.25 -5.42
CA LEU A 397 -4.22 -12.85 -5.74
C LEU A 397 -5.37 -12.30 -4.90
N PHE A 398 -5.11 -11.21 -4.21
CA PHE A 398 -6.10 -10.49 -3.43
C PHE A 398 -6.36 -9.14 -4.09
N ILE A 399 -7.64 -8.79 -4.17
CA ILE A 399 -8.11 -7.53 -4.75
C ILE A 399 -8.99 -6.83 -3.73
N GLN A 400 -8.61 -5.61 -3.35
CA GLN A 400 -9.39 -4.71 -2.51
C GLN A 400 -9.84 -3.53 -3.36
N SER A 401 -11.12 -3.17 -3.29
CA SER A 401 -11.63 -1.94 -3.90
C SER A 401 -11.20 -0.74 -3.06
N GLU A 402 -10.59 0.26 -3.68
CA GLU A 402 -10.28 1.53 -3.02
C GLU A 402 -11.50 2.42 -2.90
N ARG A 403 -12.46 2.25 -3.81
CA ARG A 403 -13.75 2.95 -3.79
C ARG A 403 -14.86 1.97 -3.45
N LEU A 404 -15.27 2.00 -2.20
CA LEU A 404 -16.37 1.16 -1.74
C LEU A 404 -17.69 1.83 -2.09
N THR A 405 -18.37 1.27 -3.07
CA THR A 405 -19.77 1.53 -3.34
C THR A 405 -20.60 0.45 -2.65
N ASP A 406 -21.82 0.75 -2.28
CA ASP A 406 -22.73 -0.06 -1.43
C ASP A 406 -22.90 -1.55 -1.78
N ASN A 407 -22.34 -2.03 -2.89
CA ASN A 407 -22.47 -3.40 -3.37
C ASN A 407 -21.15 -4.09 -3.75
N ARG A 408 -20.00 -3.54 -3.39
CA ARG A 408 -18.71 -4.18 -3.71
C ARG A 408 -18.16 -4.95 -2.51
N PRO A 409 -17.56 -6.14 -2.73
CA PRO A 409 -16.81 -6.84 -1.69
C PRO A 409 -15.65 -5.98 -1.19
N GLY A 410 -15.35 -6.06 0.11
CA GLY A 410 -14.19 -5.41 0.70
C GLY A 410 -12.88 -5.99 0.16
N VAL A 411 -12.78 -7.33 0.14
CA VAL A 411 -11.63 -8.04 -0.44
C VAL A 411 -12.12 -9.30 -1.16
N GLN A 412 -11.49 -9.63 -2.28
CA GLN A 412 -11.71 -10.86 -3.05
C GLN A 412 -10.41 -11.61 -3.24
N ALA A 413 -10.46 -12.95 -3.19
CA ALA A 413 -9.31 -13.82 -3.36
C ALA A 413 -9.46 -14.74 -4.57
N PHE A 414 -8.41 -14.84 -5.39
CA PHE A 414 -8.35 -15.65 -6.59
C PHE A 414 -7.11 -16.52 -6.58
N GLU A 415 -7.19 -17.72 -7.11
CA GLU A 415 -6.03 -18.57 -7.33
C GLU A 415 -5.46 -18.32 -8.74
N VAL A 416 -4.18 -17.93 -8.81
CA VAL A 416 -3.46 -17.73 -10.07
C VAL A 416 -2.69 -19.01 -10.39
N PRO A 417 -2.89 -19.62 -11.58
CA PRO A 417 -2.22 -20.85 -11.93
C PRO A 417 -0.69 -20.72 -11.96
N PHE A 418 -0.03 -21.73 -11.41
CA PHE A 418 1.39 -21.99 -11.71
C PHE A 418 1.48 -22.55 -13.12
N ALA A 419 2.00 -21.82 -14.09
CA ALA A 419 2.24 -22.34 -15.43
C ALA A 419 3.59 -21.88 -15.96
#